data_596bfffe7d72f79d980d1fc658c25b50
#
_entry.id   596bfffe7d72f79d980d1fc658c25b50
#
_cell.length_a   1.000
_cell.length_b   1.000
_cell.length_c   1.000
_cell.angle_alpha   90.00
_cell.angle_beta   90.00
_cell.angle_gamma   90.00
#
_symmetry.space_group_name_H-M   'P 1'
#
loop_
_entity.id
_entity.type
_entity.pdbx_description
1 polymer ?
#
loop_
_entity_poly.entity_id
_entity_poly.type
_entity_poly.pdbx_seq_one_letter_code
_entity_poly.pdbx_strand_id
1 'polypeptide(L)'
;MPTKNLEKRAENEYRYGNSEKGFLSIKIKDIYKPSVFKRRNFIPECTKDEIRKYFYEYVKKHGRNCFYCKEPWTYITNKYIPGKGANPKSDKGKSRANKIKNLSIDRLDSSKTYSIDNIIFCCVECNLRKKDITFDMVKRLYEIITERNL
;
A
#
# COMPACT_ATOMS: atom_id res chain seq x y z
N MET A 1 -33.41 4.48 -18.12
CA MET A 1 -32.56 5.64 -18.00
C MET A 1 -31.15 5.21 -17.59
N PRO A 2 -30.17 5.28 -18.48
CA PRO A 2 -28.83 4.73 -18.23
C PRO A 2 -28.04 5.49 -17.16
N THR A 3 -28.29 6.77 -16.96
CA THR A 3 -27.51 7.69 -16.09
C THR A 3 -27.58 7.35 -14.59
N LYS A 4 -28.77 7.05 -14.06
CA LYS A 4 -28.92 6.73 -12.61
C LYS A 4 -28.23 5.44 -12.21
N ASN A 5 -28.12 4.46 -13.10
CA ASN A 5 -27.39 3.21 -12.82
C ASN A 5 -25.87 3.41 -12.82
N LEU A 6 -25.36 4.29 -13.68
CA LEU A 6 -23.93 4.60 -13.74
C LEU A 6 -23.46 5.39 -12.52
N GLU A 7 -24.26 6.36 -12.04
CA GLU A 7 -23.96 7.12 -10.83
C GLU A 7 -23.95 6.24 -9.58
N LYS A 8 -24.96 5.37 -9.43
CA LYS A 8 -25.03 4.42 -8.31
C LYS A 8 -23.86 3.42 -8.33
N ARG A 9 -23.46 2.96 -9.52
CA ARG A 9 -22.30 2.10 -9.67
C ARG A 9 -21.00 2.81 -9.26
N ALA A 10 -20.80 4.05 -9.74
CA ALA A 10 -19.62 4.86 -9.38
C ALA A 10 -19.57 5.14 -7.88
N GLU A 11 -20.71 5.42 -7.23
CA GLU A 11 -20.78 5.59 -5.79
C GLU A 11 -20.42 4.31 -5.02
N ASN A 12 -20.92 3.16 -5.46
CA ASN A 12 -20.60 1.88 -4.85
C ASN A 12 -19.11 1.53 -5.01
N GLU A 13 -18.53 1.79 -6.18
CA GLU A 13 -17.09 1.60 -6.44
C GLU A 13 -16.25 2.53 -5.55
N TYR A 14 -16.68 3.78 -5.36
CA TYR A 14 -16.02 4.72 -4.46
C TYR A 14 -16.07 4.25 -3.01
N ARG A 15 -17.24 3.87 -2.50
CA ARG A 15 -17.41 3.36 -1.13
C ARG A 15 -16.57 2.10 -0.89
N TYR A 16 -16.59 1.18 -1.85
CA TYR A 16 -15.80 -0.04 -1.76
C TYR A 16 -14.29 0.27 -1.77
N GLY A 17 -13.84 1.14 -2.67
CA GLY A 17 -12.42 1.53 -2.76
C GLY A 17 -11.88 2.24 -1.52
N ASN A 18 -12.74 2.94 -0.75
CA ASN A 18 -12.36 3.59 0.50
C ASN A 18 -12.61 2.72 1.74
N SER A 19 -13.12 1.50 1.58
CA SER A 19 -13.20 0.52 2.66
C SER A 19 -11.88 -0.24 2.82
N GLU A 20 -11.59 -0.75 3.99
CA GLU A 20 -10.42 -1.60 4.25
C GLU A 20 -10.34 -2.77 3.27
N LYS A 21 -11.43 -3.52 3.14
CA LYS A 21 -11.51 -4.69 2.25
C LYS A 21 -11.25 -4.33 0.79
N GLY A 22 -11.89 -3.29 0.30
CA GLY A 22 -11.76 -2.86 -1.09
C GLY A 22 -10.39 -2.27 -1.38
N PHE A 23 -9.88 -1.43 -0.49
CA PHE A 23 -8.56 -0.82 -0.63
C PHE A 23 -7.45 -1.87 -0.61
N LEU A 24 -7.49 -2.79 0.35
CA LEU A 24 -6.56 -3.93 0.43
C LEU A 24 -6.60 -4.78 -0.84
N SER A 25 -7.80 -5.08 -1.37
CA SER A 25 -7.95 -5.84 -2.62
C SER A 25 -7.31 -5.14 -3.81
N ILE A 26 -7.41 -3.82 -3.90
CA ILE A 26 -6.74 -3.01 -4.94
C ILE A 26 -5.22 -3.12 -4.79
N LYS A 27 -4.70 -2.94 -3.59
CA LYS A 27 -3.25 -3.02 -3.31
C LYS A 27 -2.68 -4.40 -3.61
N ILE A 28 -3.39 -5.46 -3.24
CA ILE A 28 -3.01 -6.83 -3.56
C ILE A 28 -3.00 -7.07 -5.08
N LYS A 29 -4.03 -6.61 -5.80
CA LYS A 29 -4.05 -6.71 -7.27
C LYS A 29 -2.88 -6.00 -7.94
N ASP A 30 -2.47 -4.86 -7.39
CA ASP A 30 -1.34 -4.08 -7.94
C ASP A 30 -0.02 -4.87 -7.91
N ILE A 31 0.18 -5.72 -6.92
CA ILE A 31 1.37 -6.59 -6.83
C ILE A 31 1.44 -7.58 -8.01
N TYR A 32 0.30 -8.07 -8.49
CA TYR A 32 0.20 -9.08 -9.56
C TYR A 32 0.04 -8.48 -10.96
N LYS A 33 0.21 -7.17 -11.14
CA LYS A 33 0.13 -6.56 -12.48
C LYS A 33 1.34 -6.95 -13.34
N PRO A 34 1.14 -7.37 -14.60
CA PRO A 34 2.24 -7.71 -15.51
C PRO A 34 3.27 -6.60 -15.69
N SER A 35 2.84 -5.33 -15.65
CA SER A 35 3.74 -4.17 -15.72
C SER A 35 4.72 -4.09 -14.55
N VAL A 36 4.34 -4.58 -13.39
CA VAL A 36 5.19 -4.67 -12.19
C VAL A 36 6.22 -5.78 -12.37
N PHE A 37 5.83 -6.94 -12.90
CA PHE A 37 6.74 -8.07 -13.16
C PHE A 37 7.81 -7.71 -14.18
N LYS A 38 7.41 -7.11 -15.31
CA LYS A 38 8.36 -6.70 -16.37
C LYS A 38 9.40 -5.72 -15.87
N ARG A 39 9.01 -4.78 -15.02
CA ARG A 39 9.91 -3.74 -14.50
C ARG A 39 10.85 -4.24 -13.41
N ARG A 40 10.40 -5.14 -12.56
CA ARG A 40 11.11 -5.58 -11.36
C ARG A 40 11.67 -7.00 -11.45
N ASN A 41 11.29 -7.75 -12.47
CA ASN A 41 11.66 -9.16 -12.68
C ASN A 41 11.34 -10.07 -11.47
N PHE A 42 10.30 -9.74 -10.71
CA PHE A 42 9.88 -10.48 -9.53
C PHE A 42 8.47 -11.06 -9.72
N ILE A 43 8.33 -12.35 -9.56
CA ILE A 43 7.05 -13.06 -9.50
C ILE A 43 6.72 -13.24 -8.02
N PRO A 44 5.52 -12.83 -7.53
CA PRO A 44 5.11 -13.11 -6.16
C PRO A 44 5.13 -14.62 -5.86
N GLU A 45 5.67 -14.99 -4.70
CA GLU A 45 5.75 -16.38 -4.22
C GLU A 45 4.58 -16.76 -3.31
N CYS A 46 3.62 -15.86 -3.12
CA CYS A 46 2.42 -16.07 -2.31
C CYS A 46 1.16 -15.76 -3.11
N THR A 47 0.04 -16.34 -2.71
CA THR A 47 -1.28 -16.07 -3.30
C THR A 47 -1.91 -14.81 -2.73
N LYS A 48 -2.91 -14.27 -3.44
CA LYS A 48 -3.69 -13.12 -2.96
C LYS A 48 -4.40 -13.40 -1.64
N ASP A 49 -4.87 -14.63 -1.44
CA ASP A 49 -5.57 -15.03 -0.22
C ASP A 49 -4.63 -15.19 0.96
N GLU A 50 -3.41 -15.67 0.74
CA GLU A 50 -2.35 -15.70 1.77
C GLU A 50 -1.99 -14.29 2.23
N ILE A 51 -1.89 -13.31 1.32
CA ILE A 51 -1.64 -11.91 1.68
C ILE A 51 -2.80 -11.34 2.51
N ARG A 52 -4.07 -11.61 2.13
CA ARG A 52 -5.24 -11.18 2.91
C ARG A 52 -5.25 -11.78 4.31
N LYS A 53 -5.01 -13.07 4.41
CA LYS A 53 -4.92 -13.76 5.70
C LYS A 53 -3.84 -13.15 6.57
N TYR A 54 -2.66 -12.96 6.03
CA TYR A 54 -1.53 -12.36 6.72
C TYR A 54 -1.82 -10.91 7.16
N PHE A 55 -2.53 -10.12 6.34
CA PHE A 55 -2.96 -8.78 6.72
C PHE A 55 -3.82 -8.78 7.98
N TYR A 56 -4.82 -9.64 8.06
CA TYR A 56 -5.71 -9.69 9.22
C TYR A 56 -5.01 -10.26 10.47
N GLU A 57 -4.07 -11.18 10.31
CA GLU A 57 -3.19 -11.64 11.39
C GLU A 57 -2.31 -10.50 11.91
N TYR A 58 -1.74 -9.71 10.99
CA TYR A 58 -0.98 -8.51 11.33
C TYR A 58 -1.82 -7.49 12.10
N VAL A 59 -3.02 -7.16 11.59
CA VAL A 59 -3.95 -6.22 12.24
C VAL A 59 -4.34 -6.69 13.63
N LYS A 60 -4.57 -7.98 13.82
CA LYS A 60 -4.89 -8.56 15.12
C LYS A 60 -3.75 -8.38 16.13
N LYS A 61 -2.51 -8.48 15.68
CA LYS A 61 -1.32 -8.40 16.54
C LYS A 61 -0.84 -6.95 16.76
N HIS A 62 -0.90 -6.11 15.74
CA HIS A 62 -0.28 -4.77 15.72
C HIS A 62 -1.29 -3.62 15.56
N GLY A 63 -2.57 -3.91 15.35
CA GLY A 63 -3.56 -2.91 14.98
C GLY A 63 -3.40 -2.45 13.52
N ARG A 64 -4.18 -1.45 13.14
CA ARG A 64 -4.17 -0.85 11.79
C ARG A 64 -3.14 0.28 11.70
N ASN A 65 -1.92 -0.05 12.08
CA ASN A 65 -0.83 0.91 12.20
C ASN A 65 0.35 0.53 11.30
N CYS A 66 1.01 1.53 10.76
CA CYS A 66 2.24 1.36 10.01
C CYS A 66 3.30 0.62 10.82
N PHE A 67 3.92 -0.40 10.22
CA PHE A 67 5.00 -1.15 10.86
C PHE A 67 6.19 -0.26 11.26
N TYR A 68 6.51 0.76 10.45
CA TYR A 68 7.67 1.62 10.68
C TYR A 68 7.39 2.77 11.65
N CYS A 69 6.42 3.64 11.35
CA CYS A 69 6.15 4.83 12.18
C CYS A 69 5.12 4.59 13.30
N LYS A 70 4.46 3.45 13.31
CA LYS A 70 3.39 3.07 14.26
C LYS A 70 2.13 3.94 14.22
N GLU A 71 2.03 4.87 13.28
CA GLU A 71 0.82 5.70 13.09
C GLU A 71 -0.25 4.95 12.31
N PRO A 72 -1.54 5.27 12.54
CA PRO A 72 -2.63 4.67 11.76
C PRO A 72 -2.52 5.03 10.28
N TRP A 73 -2.78 4.05 9.42
CA TRP A 73 -2.92 4.30 7.98
C TRP A 73 -4.35 4.66 7.59
N THR A 74 -4.51 5.18 6.38
CA THR A 74 -5.80 5.55 5.77
C THR A 74 -6.08 4.74 4.51
N TYR A 75 -7.30 4.84 4.00
CA TYR A 75 -7.79 4.16 2.78
C TYR A 75 -8.45 5.17 1.84
N ILE A 76 -7.73 6.19 1.42
CA ILE A 76 -8.27 7.28 0.59
C ILE A 76 -8.03 6.98 -0.88
N THR A 77 -9.09 6.89 -1.67
CA THR A 77 -9.02 6.78 -3.13
C THR A 77 -9.55 8.04 -3.80
N ASN A 78 -8.95 8.45 -4.92
CA ASN A 78 -9.41 9.60 -5.71
C ASN A 78 -10.40 9.19 -6.81
N LYS A 79 -11.03 8.05 -6.70
CA LYS A 79 -12.09 7.71 -7.63
C LYS A 79 -13.28 8.62 -7.36
N TYR A 80 -13.75 9.22 -8.46
CA TYR A 80 -14.97 10.01 -8.63
C TYR A 80 -15.83 10.19 -7.37
N ILE A 81 -15.99 11.44 -6.94
CA ILE A 81 -17.01 11.83 -5.95
C ILE A 81 -18.24 12.26 -6.73
N PRO A 82 -19.37 11.52 -6.69
CA PRO A 82 -20.61 11.95 -7.31
C PRO A 82 -21.02 13.31 -6.79
N GLY A 83 -21.37 14.25 -7.68
CA GLY A 83 -21.83 15.60 -7.33
C GLY A 83 -20.75 16.65 -7.04
N LYS A 84 -19.49 16.26 -6.94
CA LYS A 84 -18.37 17.21 -6.93
C LYS A 84 -17.56 16.96 -8.21
N GLY A 85 -17.79 17.76 -9.23
CA GLY A 85 -17.03 17.72 -10.48
C GLY A 85 -15.52 17.80 -10.22
N ALA A 86 -14.95 16.68 -9.79
CA ALA A 86 -13.52 16.55 -9.58
C ALA A 86 -12.88 16.54 -10.96
N ASN A 87 -12.26 17.64 -11.34
CA ASN A 87 -11.32 17.64 -12.45
C ASN A 87 -10.05 16.95 -11.96
N PRO A 88 -9.81 15.69 -12.37
CA PRO A 88 -8.65 14.93 -11.88
C PRO A 88 -7.30 15.54 -12.29
N LYS A 89 -7.32 16.55 -13.16
CA LYS A 89 -6.13 17.27 -13.59
C LYS A 89 -5.73 18.42 -12.68
N SER A 90 -6.66 19.03 -11.94
CA SER A 90 -6.38 20.18 -11.06
C SER A 90 -5.93 19.79 -9.64
N ASP A 91 -6.15 18.55 -9.22
CA ASP A 91 -5.92 18.09 -7.84
C ASP A 91 -4.70 17.20 -7.64
N LYS A 92 -3.80 17.09 -8.63
CA LYS A 92 -2.65 16.19 -8.56
C LYS A 92 -1.73 16.42 -7.34
N GLY A 93 -1.60 17.65 -6.87
CA GLY A 93 -0.80 17.98 -5.68
C GLY A 93 -1.52 17.69 -4.36
N LYS A 94 -2.78 18.10 -4.24
CA LYS A 94 -3.62 17.84 -3.05
C LYS A 94 -3.92 16.36 -2.86
N SER A 95 -4.08 15.64 -3.97
CA SER A 95 -4.29 14.19 -4.01
C SER A 95 -3.13 13.40 -3.40
N ARG A 96 -1.89 13.83 -3.59
CA ARG A 96 -0.71 13.18 -3.01
C ARG A 96 -0.62 13.37 -1.50
N ALA A 97 -0.82 14.58 -1.01
CA ALA A 97 -0.75 14.90 0.40
C ALA A 97 -1.76 14.08 1.23
N ASN A 98 -2.99 13.95 0.74
CA ASN A 98 -4.05 13.20 1.42
C ASN A 98 -3.80 11.68 1.42
N LYS A 99 -3.00 11.15 0.50
CA LYS A 99 -2.74 9.72 0.34
C LYS A 99 -1.44 9.24 0.98
N ILE A 100 -0.65 10.15 1.54
CA ILE A 100 0.68 9.81 2.05
C ILE A 100 0.65 8.83 3.24
N LYS A 101 -0.46 8.82 3.97
CA LYS A 101 -0.71 7.87 5.07
C LYS A 101 -1.50 6.63 4.67
N ASN A 102 -1.84 6.48 3.40
CA ASN A 102 -2.55 5.29 2.95
C ASN A 102 -1.76 4.01 3.20
N LEU A 103 -2.50 2.93 3.42
CA LEU A 103 -1.94 1.58 3.48
C LEU A 103 -1.14 1.27 2.22
N SER A 104 0.05 0.76 2.41
CA SER A 104 0.94 0.26 1.37
C SER A 104 1.48 -1.13 1.76
N ILE A 105 1.72 -1.96 0.76
CA ILE A 105 2.37 -3.25 0.94
C ILE A 105 3.81 -3.11 0.44
N ASP A 106 4.75 -3.20 1.36
CA ASP A 106 6.18 -3.09 1.08
C ASP A 106 6.87 -4.45 1.15
N ARG A 107 7.99 -4.57 0.47
CA ARG A 107 8.92 -5.67 0.63
C ARG A 107 9.97 -5.26 1.66
N LEU A 108 10.10 -6.03 2.72
CA LEU A 108 11.08 -5.76 3.78
C LEU A 108 12.50 -5.70 3.20
N ASP A 109 12.87 -6.67 2.39
CA ASP A 109 14.07 -6.68 1.55
C ASP A 109 13.69 -6.39 0.10
N SER A 110 14.05 -5.22 -0.41
CA SER A 110 13.73 -4.76 -1.76
C SER A 110 14.42 -5.56 -2.87
N SER A 111 15.43 -6.37 -2.54
CA SER A 111 16.11 -7.26 -3.49
C SER A 111 15.38 -8.57 -3.72
N LYS A 112 14.38 -8.91 -2.89
CA LYS A 112 13.59 -10.14 -2.95
C LYS A 112 12.17 -9.87 -3.42
N THR A 113 11.49 -10.93 -3.86
CA THR A 113 10.09 -10.87 -4.30
C THR A 113 9.11 -10.73 -3.14
N TYR A 114 7.83 -10.55 -3.47
CA TYR A 114 6.73 -10.61 -2.51
C TYR A 114 6.52 -12.07 -2.05
N SER A 115 6.84 -12.33 -0.79
CA SER A 115 6.53 -13.55 -0.05
C SER A 115 6.00 -13.19 1.31
N ILE A 116 5.34 -14.08 2.01
CA ILE A 116 4.78 -13.78 3.34
C ILE A 116 5.88 -13.32 4.31
N ASP A 117 7.07 -13.92 4.22
CA ASP A 117 8.22 -13.54 5.07
C ASP A 117 8.83 -12.19 4.72
N ASN A 118 8.52 -11.66 3.53
CA ASN A 118 9.09 -10.41 3.00
C ASN A 118 8.08 -9.28 2.82
N ILE A 119 6.82 -9.49 3.22
CA ILE A 119 5.76 -8.48 3.14
C ILE A 119 5.64 -7.73 4.46
N ILE A 120 5.55 -6.40 4.36
CA ILE A 120 5.29 -5.49 5.48
C ILE A 120 4.11 -4.57 5.11
N PHE A 121 3.22 -4.36 6.06
CA PHE A 121 2.13 -3.38 5.95
C PHE A 121 2.56 -2.06 6.59
N CYS A 122 2.59 -1.03 5.78
CA CYS A 122 3.08 0.29 6.18
C CYS A 122 2.27 1.41 5.52
N CYS A 123 2.56 2.65 5.85
CA CYS A 123 2.01 3.78 5.11
C CYS A 123 2.88 4.11 3.89
N VAL A 124 2.27 4.79 2.90
CA VAL A 124 2.95 5.21 1.67
C VAL A 124 4.18 6.06 1.98
N GLU A 125 4.11 6.97 2.94
CA GLU A 125 5.22 7.83 3.34
C GLU A 125 6.45 7.03 3.77
N CYS A 126 6.27 6.07 4.66
CA CYS A 126 7.37 5.22 5.13
C CYS A 126 7.92 4.33 4.02
N ASN A 127 7.05 3.79 3.17
CA ASN A 127 7.47 3.01 2.01
C ASN A 127 8.33 3.83 1.04
N LEU A 128 7.93 5.07 0.76
CA LEU A 128 8.71 5.98 -0.09
C LEU A 128 10.05 6.38 0.55
N ARG A 129 10.08 6.59 1.85
CA ARG A 129 11.32 6.91 2.59
C ARG A 129 12.29 5.75 2.65
N LYS A 130 11.78 4.53 2.79
CA LYS A 130 12.60 3.31 2.80
C LYS A 130 13.26 3.06 1.44
N LYS A 131 12.58 3.35 0.33
CA LYS A 131 13.06 3.10 -1.05
C LYS A 131 13.54 1.65 -1.24
N ASP A 132 14.75 1.48 -1.76
CA ASP A 132 15.35 0.19 -2.13
C ASP A 132 16.32 -0.35 -1.07
N ILE A 133 16.03 -0.13 0.21
CA ILE A 133 16.83 -0.67 1.31
C ILE A 133 16.78 -2.21 1.27
N THR A 134 17.96 -2.84 1.35
CA THR A 134 18.13 -4.28 1.45
C THR A 134 18.53 -4.68 2.88
N PHE A 135 18.44 -5.97 3.21
CA PHE A 135 18.90 -6.47 4.51
C PHE A 135 20.38 -6.20 4.75
N ASP A 136 21.21 -6.29 3.73
CA ASP A 136 22.64 -5.98 3.86
C ASP A 136 22.88 -4.52 4.24
N MET A 137 22.10 -3.59 3.67
CA MET A 137 22.18 -2.18 4.05
C MET A 137 21.75 -1.97 5.51
N VAL A 138 20.66 -2.60 5.93
CA VAL A 138 20.18 -2.51 7.32
C VAL A 138 21.20 -3.10 8.27
N LYS A 139 21.81 -4.24 7.95
CA LYS A 139 22.83 -4.88 8.75
C LYS A 139 24.05 -3.96 8.93
N ARG A 140 24.54 -3.37 7.84
CA ARG A 140 25.66 -2.40 7.89
C ARG A 140 25.34 -1.18 8.75
N LEU A 141 24.13 -0.62 8.61
CA LEU A 141 23.69 0.49 9.46
C LEU A 141 23.66 0.11 10.93
N TYR A 142 23.15 -1.08 11.25
CA TYR A 142 23.12 -1.59 12.62
C TYR A 142 24.53 -1.76 13.20
N GLU A 143 25.45 -2.31 12.43
CA GLU A 143 26.86 -2.46 12.82
C GLU A 143 27.48 -1.10 13.13
N ILE A 144 27.30 -0.09 12.26
CA ILE A 144 27.82 1.28 12.46
C ILE A 144 27.22 1.93 13.72
N ILE A 145 25.92 1.81 13.90
CA ILE A 145 25.22 2.38 15.07
C ILE A 145 25.75 1.75 16.36
N THR A 146 25.95 0.43 16.35
CA THR A 146 26.46 -0.32 17.51
C THR A 146 27.90 0.04 17.83
N GLU A 147 28.78 0.08 16.82
CA GLU A 147 30.19 0.47 16.99
C GLU A 147 30.37 1.90 17.54
N ARG A 148 29.48 2.81 17.13
CA ARG A 148 29.51 4.21 17.52
C ARG A 148 28.73 4.53 18.79
N ASN A 149 28.07 3.55 19.40
CA ASN A 149 27.18 3.73 20.57
C ASN A 149 26.12 4.81 20.39
N LEU A 150 25.51 4.83 19.18
CA LEU A 150 24.46 5.78 18.84
C LEU A 150 23.08 5.31 19.31
#